data_bf12450934456143ad64420f2dac2232
#
_entry.id   bf12450934456143ad64420f2dac2232
#
_cell.length_a   1.000
_cell.length_b   1.000
_cell.length_c   1.000
_cell.angle_alpha   90.00
_cell.angle_beta   90.00
_cell.angle_gamma   90.00
#
_symmetry.space_group_name_H-M   'P 1'
#
loop_
_entity.id
_entity.type
_entity.pdbx_description
1 polymer ?
#
loop_
_entity_poly.entity_id
_entity_poly.type
_entity_poly.pdbx_seq_one_letter_code
_entity_poly.pdbx_strand_id
1 'polypeptide(L)'
;MPKVEHVDGALRALADPGRRRILTLVRSEERTAGEIAAALPITWPAVSQHLRVLKGAGLLAERREGTRRYYRARPEGLAGVREFLDGFWDEKLQTLKREVERG
;
A
#
# COMPACT_ATOMS: atom_id res chain seq x y z
N MET A 1 16.01 13.57 5.34
CA MET A 1 15.33 12.30 5.42
C MET A 1 14.28 12.15 4.35
N PRO A 2 14.62 11.50 3.26
CA PRO A 2 13.68 11.33 2.15
C PRO A 2 12.44 10.50 2.52
N LYS A 3 12.51 9.78 3.62
CA LYS A 3 11.45 8.84 4.03
C LYS A 3 10.14 9.50 4.47
N VAL A 4 10.18 10.75 4.96
CA VAL A 4 8.98 11.45 5.42
C VAL A 4 8.03 11.71 4.26
N GLU A 5 8.55 12.17 3.13
CA GLU A 5 7.74 12.43 1.93
C GLU A 5 7.12 11.14 1.39
N HIS A 6 7.88 10.04 1.39
CA HIS A 6 7.37 8.74 0.96
C HIS A 6 6.26 8.23 1.88
N VAL A 7 6.40 8.44 3.18
CA VAL A 7 5.36 8.05 4.14
C VAL A 7 4.08 8.84 3.89
N ASP A 8 4.19 10.16 3.70
CA ASP A 8 3.02 11.01 3.45
C ASP A 8 2.30 10.61 2.17
N GLY A 9 3.02 10.37 1.10
CA GLY A 9 2.44 9.92 -0.16
C GLY A 9 1.73 8.58 -0.03
N ALA A 10 2.34 7.64 0.66
CA ALA A 10 1.74 6.33 0.91
C ALA A 10 0.48 6.47 1.75
N LEU A 11 0.50 7.27 2.80
CA LEU A 11 -0.67 7.49 3.65
C LEU A 11 -1.82 8.15 2.90
N ARG A 12 -1.53 9.13 2.04
CA ARG A 12 -2.56 9.77 1.21
C ARG A 12 -3.18 8.76 0.25
N ALA A 13 -2.36 7.93 -0.37
CA ALA A 13 -2.86 6.89 -1.27
C ALA A 13 -3.74 5.89 -0.53
N LEU A 14 -3.35 5.50 0.68
CA LEU A 14 -4.09 4.55 1.51
C LEU A 14 -5.34 5.16 2.16
N ALA A 15 -5.50 6.47 2.16
CA ALA A 15 -6.66 7.12 2.76
C ALA A 15 -7.96 6.80 2.03
N ASP A 16 -7.89 6.46 0.75
CA ASP A 16 -9.07 6.12 -0.04
C ASP A 16 -9.41 4.63 0.06
N PRO A 17 -10.65 4.26 0.41
CA PRO A 17 -11.02 2.85 0.52
C PRO A 17 -10.95 2.09 -0.81
N GLY A 18 -11.25 2.75 -1.92
CA GLY A 18 -11.13 2.12 -3.26
C GLY A 18 -9.70 1.71 -3.55
N ARG A 19 -8.76 2.57 -3.23
CA ARG A 19 -7.34 2.26 -3.42
C ARG A 19 -6.86 1.12 -2.53
N ARG A 20 -7.34 1.07 -1.28
CA ARG A 20 -7.02 -0.04 -0.39
C ARG A 20 -7.54 -1.37 -0.92
N ARG A 21 -8.74 -1.36 -1.51
CA ARG A 21 -9.33 -2.57 -2.13
C ARG A 21 -8.51 -3.05 -3.30
N ILE A 22 -8.04 -2.13 -4.14
CA ILE A 22 -7.17 -2.47 -5.27
C ILE A 22 -5.89 -3.12 -4.76
N LEU A 23 -5.22 -2.52 -3.77
CA LEU A 23 -3.99 -3.07 -3.21
C LEU A 23 -4.20 -4.47 -2.64
N THR A 24 -5.29 -4.68 -1.94
CA THR A 24 -5.63 -6.00 -1.41
C THR A 24 -5.79 -7.03 -2.53
N LEU A 25 -6.45 -6.62 -3.61
CA LEU A 25 -6.71 -7.49 -4.75
C LEU A 25 -5.41 -7.93 -5.45
N VAL A 26 -4.43 -7.03 -5.56
CA VAL A 26 -3.17 -7.29 -6.27
C VAL A 26 -2.01 -7.63 -5.32
N ARG A 27 -2.32 -7.90 -4.06
CA ARG A 27 -1.32 -8.22 -3.04
C ARG A 27 -0.59 -9.53 -3.33
N SER A 28 -1.32 -10.55 -3.72
CA SER A 28 -0.77 -11.90 -3.95
C SER A 28 -0.57 -12.24 -5.41
N GLU A 29 -1.41 -11.68 -6.27
CA GLU A 29 -1.40 -11.98 -7.70
C GLU A 29 -1.48 -10.69 -8.50
N GLU A 30 -0.71 -10.62 -9.57
CA GLU A 30 -0.85 -9.48 -10.48
C GLU A 30 -2.14 -9.59 -11.28
N ARG A 31 -2.73 -8.45 -11.61
CA ARG A 31 -3.98 -8.38 -12.37
C ARG A 31 -3.92 -7.22 -13.35
N THR A 32 -4.66 -7.35 -14.45
CA THR A 32 -4.82 -6.26 -15.41
C THR A 32 -5.81 -5.24 -14.85
N ALA A 33 -5.78 -4.03 -15.41
CA ALA A 33 -6.76 -3.00 -15.05
C ALA A 33 -8.20 -3.47 -15.30
N GLY A 34 -8.41 -4.24 -16.38
CA GLY A 34 -9.72 -4.81 -16.68
C GLY A 34 -10.20 -5.78 -15.64
N GLU A 35 -9.31 -6.65 -15.16
CA GLU A 35 -9.63 -7.59 -14.10
C GLU A 35 -9.96 -6.87 -12.78
N ILE A 36 -9.23 -5.80 -12.49
CA ILE A 36 -9.48 -4.97 -11.30
C ILE A 36 -10.86 -4.31 -11.42
N ALA A 37 -11.17 -3.72 -12.56
CA ALA A 37 -12.46 -3.07 -12.78
C ALA A 37 -13.62 -4.05 -12.70
N ALA A 38 -13.44 -5.28 -13.19
CA ALA A 38 -14.46 -6.32 -13.12
C ALA A 38 -14.70 -6.82 -11.70
N ALA A 39 -13.67 -6.78 -10.85
CA ALA A 39 -13.74 -7.31 -9.50
C ALA A 39 -14.30 -6.33 -8.47
N LEU A 40 -14.35 -5.04 -8.79
CA LEU A 40 -14.71 -4.00 -7.83
C LEU A 40 -15.88 -3.16 -8.35
N PRO A 41 -16.76 -2.65 -7.46
CA PRO A 41 -17.91 -1.83 -7.86
C PRO A 41 -17.49 -0.37 -8.12
N ILE A 42 -16.54 -0.16 -9.02
CA ILE A 42 -16.03 1.17 -9.37
C ILE A 42 -15.91 1.29 -10.86
N THR A 43 -15.98 2.51 -11.36
CA THR A 43 -15.94 2.80 -12.81
C THR A 43 -14.52 2.67 -13.35
N TRP A 44 -14.40 2.45 -14.67
CA TRP A 44 -13.12 2.43 -15.35
C TRP A 44 -12.28 3.69 -15.10
N PRO A 45 -12.84 4.89 -15.25
CA PRO A 45 -12.07 6.11 -14.97
C PRO A 45 -11.55 6.16 -13.52
N ALA A 46 -12.35 5.68 -12.56
CA ALA A 46 -11.92 5.63 -11.16
C ALA A 46 -10.77 4.64 -10.95
N VAL A 47 -10.87 3.45 -11.57
CA VAL A 47 -9.78 2.45 -11.53
C VAL A 47 -8.50 3.06 -12.08
N SER A 48 -8.59 3.68 -13.26
CA SER A 48 -7.43 4.28 -13.91
C SER A 48 -6.77 5.35 -13.05
N GLN A 49 -7.56 6.19 -12.41
CA GLN A 49 -7.07 7.24 -11.53
C GLN A 49 -6.42 6.65 -10.27
N HIS A 50 -7.06 5.65 -9.67
CA HIS A 50 -6.50 4.98 -8.48
C HIS A 50 -5.18 4.29 -8.79
N LEU A 51 -5.07 3.64 -9.93
CA LEU A 51 -3.83 2.98 -10.35
C LEU A 51 -2.70 4.01 -10.50
N ARG A 52 -3.02 5.17 -11.07
CA ARG A 52 -2.05 6.25 -11.24
C ARG A 52 -1.55 6.76 -9.89
N VAL A 53 -2.46 6.99 -8.95
CA VAL A 53 -2.12 7.48 -7.61
C VAL A 53 -1.26 6.46 -6.86
N LEU A 54 -1.68 5.19 -6.89
CA LEU A 54 -0.95 4.11 -6.21
C LEU A 54 0.45 3.91 -6.79
N LYS A 55 0.55 3.95 -8.12
CA LYS A 55 1.84 3.83 -8.81
C LYS A 55 2.74 5.02 -8.47
N GLY A 56 2.20 6.22 -8.50
CA GLY A 56 2.94 7.43 -8.16
C GLY A 56 3.43 7.45 -6.71
N ALA A 57 2.69 6.81 -5.81
CA ALA A 57 3.09 6.69 -4.41
C ALA A 57 4.07 5.53 -4.15
N GLY A 58 4.43 4.77 -5.19
CA GLY A 58 5.37 3.65 -5.06
C GLY A 58 4.75 2.38 -4.48
N LEU A 59 3.42 2.29 -4.47
CA LEU A 59 2.70 1.16 -3.88
C LEU A 59 2.33 0.07 -4.89
N LEU A 60 2.46 0.36 -6.19
CA LEU A 60 2.18 -0.58 -7.27
C LEU A 60 3.36 -0.69 -8.21
N ALA A 61 3.63 -1.91 -8.65
CA ALA A 61 4.50 -2.18 -9.78
C ALA A 61 3.64 -2.48 -11.00
N GLU A 62 4.10 -2.04 -12.16
CA GLU A 62 3.46 -2.29 -13.44
C GLU A 62 4.38 -3.11 -14.31
N ARG A 63 3.85 -4.15 -14.92
CA ARG A 63 4.59 -4.99 -15.86
C ARG A 63 3.82 -5.01 -17.18
N ARG A 64 4.53 -4.84 -18.28
CA ARG A 64 3.94 -4.94 -19.62
C ARG A 64 4.23 -6.29 -20.23
N GLU A 65 3.23 -6.84 -20.89
CA GLU A 65 3.38 -8.04 -21.70
C GLU A 65 2.48 -7.89 -22.92
N GLY A 66 3.11 -7.63 -24.06
CA GLY A 66 2.40 -7.28 -25.28
C GLY A 66 1.63 -5.99 -25.11
N THR A 67 0.32 -6.03 -25.35
CA THR A 67 -0.58 -4.87 -25.18
C THR A 67 -1.17 -4.80 -23.78
N ARG A 68 -0.87 -5.78 -22.91
CA ARG A 68 -1.44 -5.85 -21.58
C ARG A 68 -0.51 -5.27 -20.54
N ARG A 69 -1.10 -4.64 -19.53
CA ARG A 69 -0.39 -4.13 -18.34
C ARG A 69 -0.91 -4.86 -17.14
N TYR A 70 0.02 -5.37 -16.33
CA TYR A 70 -0.28 -6.10 -15.10
C TYR A 70 0.20 -5.28 -13.92
N TYR A 71 -0.60 -5.27 -12.88
CA TYR A 71 -0.33 -4.50 -11.66
C TYR A 71 -0.19 -5.43 -10.48
N ARG A 72 0.77 -5.14 -9.64
CA ARG A 72 1.02 -5.90 -8.42
C ARG A 72 1.43 -4.93 -7.30
N ALA A 73 1.01 -5.23 -6.07
CA ALA A 73 1.40 -4.43 -4.92
C ALA A 73 2.92 -4.50 -4.71
N ARG A 74 3.51 -3.37 -4.30
CA ARG A 74 4.90 -3.27 -3.91
C ARG A 74 4.99 -3.08 -2.40
N PRO A 75 5.25 -4.15 -1.63
CA PRO A 75 5.38 -4.02 -0.17
C PRO A 75 6.48 -3.05 0.24
N GLU A 76 7.53 -2.91 -0.57
CA GLU A 76 8.64 -1.99 -0.33
C GLU A 76 8.16 -0.54 -0.19
N GLY A 77 7.09 -0.18 -0.91
CA GLY A 77 6.51 1.15 -0.84
C GLY A 77 5.86 1.46 0.50
N LEU A 78 5.58 0.44 1.29
CA LEU A 78 4.97 0.57 2.62
C LEU A 78 5.99 0.51 3.75
N ALA A 79 7.27 0.34 3.45
CA ALA A 79 8.31 0.18 4.47
C ALA A 79 8.37 1.36 5.44
N GLY A 80 8.25 2.59 4.94
CA GLY A 80 8.27 3.78 5.79
C GLY A 80 7.07 3.87 6.71
N VAL A 81 5.89 3.49 6.22
CA VAL A 81 4.66 3.46 7.02
C VAL A 81 4.79 2.40 8.11
N ARG A 82 5.29 1.24 7.76
CA ARG A 82 5.50 0.16 8.72
C ARG A 82 6.47 0.59 9.82
N GLU A 83 7.58 1.21 9.45
CA GLU A 83 8.57 1.70 10.39
C GLU A 83 7.96 2.72 11.35
N PHE A 84 7.16 3.64 10.84
CA PHE A 84 6.45 4.62 11.64
C PHE A 84 5.52 3.94 12.64
N LEU A 85 4.72 2.99 12.18
CA LEU A 85 3.75 2.28 13.02
C LEU A 85 4.45 1.39 14.05
N ASP A 86 5.51 0.72 13.66
CA ASP A 86 6.26 -0.17 14.54
C ASP A 86 6.82 0.57 15.76
N GLY A 87 7.16 1.85 15.61
CA GLY A 87 7.63 2.67 16.71
C GLY A 87 6.68 2.70 17.89
N PHE A 88 5.38 2.68 17.64
CA PHE A 88 4.37 2.68 18.71
C PHE A 88 4.35 1.37 19.49
N TRP A 89 4.49 0.27 18.79
CA TRP A 89 4.50 -1.05 19.42
C TRP A 89 5.82 -1.31 20.16
N ASP A 90 6.92 -0.89 19.59
CA ASP A 90 8.24 -1.05 20.21
C ASP A 90 8.30 -0.35 21.56
N GLU A 91 7.77 0.87 21.66
CA GLU A 91 7.68 1.60 22.92
C GLU A 91 6.83 0.86 23.94
N LYS A 92 5.69 0.34 23.50
CA LYS A 92 4.79 -0.40 24.37
C LYS A 92 5.42 -1.69 24.89
N LEU A 93 6.12 -2.40 24.01
CA LEU A 93 6.83 -3.62 24.39
C LEU A 93 7.94 -3.33 25.40
N GLN A 94 8.67 -2.24 25.23
CA GLN A 94 9.69 -1.83 26.19
C GLN A 94 9.07 -1.52 27.55
N THR A 95 7.95 -0.85 27.58
CA THR A 95 7.23 -0.54 28.81
C THR A 95 6.79 -1.81 29.53
N LEU A 96 6.19 -2.75 28.81
CA LEU A 96 5.76 -4.03 29.36
C LEU A 96 6.94 -4.82 29.92
N LYS A 97 8.05 -4.83 29.21
CA LYS A 97 9.26 -5.50 29.64
C LYS A 97 9.78 -4.94 30.98
N ARG A 98 9.78 -3.61 31.11
CA ARG A 98 10.20 -2.96 32.35
C ARG A 98 9.29 -3.32 33.52
N GLU A 99 7.99 -3.36 33.30
CA GLU A 99 7.02 -3.73 34.34
C GLU A 99 7.21 -5.16 34.79
N VAL A 100 7.46 -6.07 33.88
CA VAL A 100 7.72 -7.48 34.19
C VAL A 100 9.02 -7.61 34.99
N GLU A 101 10.06 -6.90 34.60
CA GLU A 101 11.36 -6.92 35.31
C GLU A 101 11.28 -6.33 36.69
N ARG A 102 10.35 -5.41 36.97
CA ARG A 102 10.14 -4.82 38.31
C ARG A 102 9.37 -5.74 39.23
N GLY A 103 8.55 -6.59 38.67
CA GLY A 103 7.76 -7.53 39.43
C GLY A 103 8.54 -8.74 39.82
#